data_57a9962e9473896cec53a4d6e042033f
#
_entry.id   57a9962e9473896cec53a4d6e042033f
#
_cell.length_a   1.000
_cell.length_b   1.000
_cell.length_c   1.000
_cell.angle_alpha   90.00
_cell.angle_beta   90.00
_cell.angle_gamma   90.00
#
_symmetry.space_group_name_H-M   'P 1'
#
loop_
_entity.id
_entity.type
_entity.pdbx_description
1 polymer ?
#
loop_
_entity_poly.entity_id
_entity_poly.type
_entity_poly.pdbx_seq_one_letter_code
_entity_poly.pdbx_strand_id
1 'polypeptide(L)'
;MSNNRDSESESEVRERMTRHWLEAEQAVRAYIAGAVRSFVDREDLLQQVALTIARRFDEFDEQRPFLAWALWLAKSRVIDFYRSQNRHQQFLSESLLDKFADTLVQRQEVISRRHEALEHCLEKLPDRSRALIRFKYQDELRIEQIAETIRSTSASVRVALYRVRNALADCIQARLASESTE
;
A
#
# COMPACT_ATOMS: atom_id res chain seq x y z
N MET A 1 -25.00 33.94 6.91
CA MET A 1 -24.28 33.27 5.81
C MET A 1 -24.40 31.77 6.04
N SER A 2 -25.52 31.20 5.58
CA SER A 2 -25.93 29.85 5.90
C SER A 2 -25.35 28.86 4.89
N ASN A 3 -24.69 27.93 5.38
CA ASN A 3 -24.47 26.53 5.06
C ASN A 3 -24.86 26.05 3.64
N ASN A 4 -23.87 26.03 2.74
CA ASN A 4 -23.96 25.41 1.42
C ASN A 4 -23.67 23.86 1.47
N ARG A 5 -23.63 23.28 2.68
CA ARG A 5 -23.37 21.83 2.89
C ARG A 5 -24.64 20.97 2.95
N ASP A 6 -25.81 21.58 3.08
CA ASP A 6 -27.06 20.85 3.35
C ASP A 6 -27.84 20.39 2.08
N SER A 7 -27.25 20.48 0.88
CA SER A 7 -27.92 20.11 -0.39
C SER A 7 -27.17 19.12 -1.27
N GLU A 8 -26.03 18.61 -0.80
CA GLU A 8 -25.32 17.58 -1.57
C GLU A 8 -26.01 16.21 -1.40
N SER A 9 -26.29 15.53 -2.51
CA SER A 9 -26.91 14.21 -2.43
C SER A 9 -25.93 13.17 -1.86
N GLU A 10 -26.44 12.16 -1.14
CA GLU A 10 -25.59 11.04 -0.64
C GLU A 10 -24.77 10.38 -1.76
N SER A 11 -25.26 10.44 -3.00
CA SER A 11 -24.54 9.92 -4.16
C SER A 11 -23.32 10.76 -4.51
N GLU A 12 -23.41 12.09 -4.44
CA GLU A 12 -22.30 13.01 -4.73
C GLU A 12 -21.21 12.90 -3.66
N VAL A 13 -21.60 12.81 -2.39
CA VAL A 13 -20.66 12.59 -1.28
C VAL A 13 -19.90 11.28 -1.46
N ARG A 14 -20.60 10.20 -1.83
CA ARG A 14 -20.00 8.88 -2.07
C ARG A 14 -19.05 8.89 -3.26
N GLU A 15 -19.42 9.53 -4.36
CA GLU A 15 -18.55 9.66 -5.53
C GLU A 15 -17.29 10.45 -5.21
N ARG A 16 -17.41 11.57 -4.50
CA ARG A 16 -16.29 12.40 -4.07
C ARG A 16 -15.34 11.63 -3.15
N MET A 17 -15.88 10.94 -2.14
CA MET A 17 -15.09 10.08 -1.27
C MET A 17 -14.34 9.00 -2.05
N THR A 18 -15.03 8.34 -2.98
CA THR A 18 -14.43 7.27 -3.80
C THR A 18 -13.28 7.81 -4.63
N ARG A 19 -13.43 8.96 -5.25
CA ARG A 19 -12.37 9.61 -6.04
C ARG A 19 -11.14 9.90 -5.19
N HIS A 20 -11.32 10.54 -4.03
CA HIS A 20 -10.22 10.80 -3.09
C HIS A 20 -9.53 9.52 -2.60
N TRP A 21 -10.32 8.47 -2.33
CA TRP A 21 -9.78 7.20 -1.90
C TRP A 21 -8.92 6.55 -2.99
N LEU A 22 -9.40 6.50 -4.24
CA LEU A 22 -8.66 5.92 -5.37
C LEU A 22 -7.29 6.60 -5.58
N GLU A 23 -7.22 7.92 -5.37
CA GLU A 23 -5.96 8.67 -5.46
C GLU A 23 -5.01 8.41 -4.28
N ALA A 24 -5.54 8.14 -3.09
CA ALA A 24 -4.76 8.00 -1.85
C ALA A 24 -4.42 6.55 -1.49
N GLU A 25 -5.19 5.56 -1.97
CA GLU A 25 -5.09 4.16 -1.54
C GLU A 25 -3.66 3.63 -1.61
N GLN A 26 -2.95 3.90 -2.69
CA GLN A 26 -1.58 3.40 -2.89
C GLN A 26 -0.60 3.93 -1.86
N ALA A 27 -0.72 5.20 -1.51
CA ALA A 27 0.13 5.79 -0.48
C ALA A 27 -0.23 5.26 0.92
N VAL A 28 -1.53 5.06 1.21
CA VAL A 28 -1.99 4.44 2.46
C VAL A 28 -1.52 2.99 2.56
N ARG A 29 -1.59 2.22 1.47
CA ARG A 29 -1.07 0.86 1.36
C ARG A 29 0.44 0.83 1.61
N ALA A 30 1.20 1.73 1.00
CA ALA A 30 2.65 1.85 1.20
C ALA A 30 2.99 2.19 2.66
N TYR A 31 2.22 3.07 3.30
CA TYR A 31 2.36 3.41 4.71
C TYR A 31 2.17 2.19 5.62
N ILE A 32 1.08 1.46 5.44
CA ILE A 32 0.79 0.25 6.22
C ILE A 32 1.88 -0.81 5.98
N ALA A 33 2.33 -0.99 4.73
CA ALA A 33 3.39 -1.94 4.39
C ALA A 33 4.75 -1.61 5.02
N GLY A 34 5.05 -0.32 5.19
CA GLY A 34 6.25 0.13 5.91
C GLY A 34 6.15 -0.07 7.43
N ALA A 35 4.94 -0.02 7.99
CA ALA A 35 4.70 -0.15 9.41
C ALA A 35 4.48 -1.59 9.88
N VAL A 36 3.85 -2.46 9.07
CA VAL A 36 3.41 -3.82 9.45
C VAL A 36 4.05 -4.85 8.54
N ARG A 37 4.54 -5.96 9.11
CA ARG A 37 5.28 -6.99 8.36
C ARG A 37 4.38 -8.00 7.65
N SER A 38 3.35 -8.52 8.35
CA SER A 38 2.47 -9.57 7.85
C SER A 38 1.59 -9.04 6.71
N PHE A 39 1.55 -9.76 5.60
CA PHE A 39 0.73 -9.38 4.46
C PHE A 39 -0.77 -9.40 4.79
N VAL A 40 -1.22 -10.45 5.50
CA VAL A 40 -2.63 -10.60 5.90
C VAL A 40 -3.06 -9.42 6.78
N ASP A 41 -2.25 -9.09 7.80
CA ASP A 41 -2.54 -7.96 8.69
C ASP A 41 -2.56 -6.62 7.95
N ARG A 42 -1.75 -6.46 6.90
CA ARG A 42 -1.76 -5.24 6.05
C ARG A 42 -3.07 -5.08 5.30
N GLU A 43 -3.57 -6.15 4.68
CA GLU A 43 -4.83 -6.12 3.94
C GLU A 43 -6.01 -5.84 4.88
N ASP A 44 -6.03 -6.48 6.06
CA ASP A 44 -7.05 -6.23 7.07
C ASP A 44 -7.03 -4.77 7.57
N LEU A 45 -5.83 -4.22 7.84
CA LEU A 45 -5.67 -2.83 8.23
C LEU A 45 -6.11 -1.85 7.13
N LEU A 46 -5.77 -2.13 5.87
CA LEU A 46 -6.19 -1.31 4.75
C LEU A 46 -7.73 -1.26 4.65
N GLN A 47 -8.40 -2.41 4.78
CA GLN A 47 -9.86 -2.46 4.81
C GLN A 47 -10.45 -1.67 5.99
N GLN A 48 -9.87 -1.79 7.18
CA GLN A 48 -10.30 -1.03 8.35
C GLN A 48 -10.13 0.47 8.16
N VAL A 49 -9.04 0.92 7.53
CA VAL A 49 -8.82 2.33 7.19
C VAL A 49 -9.86 2.81 6.19
N ALA A 50 -10.11 2.07 5.11
CA ALA A 50 -11.12 2.41 4.10
C ALA A 50 -12.52 2.54 4.72
N LEU A 51 -12.91 1.59 5.57
CA LEU A 51 -14.19 1.65 6.29
C LEU A 51 -14.26 2.84 7.26
N THR A 52 -13.13 3.18 7.90
CA THR A 52 -13.08 4.35 8.80
C THR A 52 -13.23 5.64 8.02
N ILE A 53 -12.56 5.76 6.87
CA ILE A 53 -12.70 6.89 5.95
C ILE A 53 -14.18 7.02 5.51
N ALA A 54 -14.80 5.92 5.09
CA ALA A 54 -16.19 5.94 4.64
C ALA A 54 -17.17 6.40 5.73
N ARG A 55 -16.92 6.06 6.99
CA ARG A 55 -17.78 6.45 8.13
C ARG A 55 -17.54 7.87 8.61
N ARG A 56 -16.36 8.43 8.38
CA ARG A 56 -15.93 9.71 8.91
C ARG A 56 -15.64 10.74 7.83
N PHE A 57 -16.09 10.50 6.61
CA PHE A 57 -15.81 11.40 5.48
C PHE A 57 -16.43 12.79 5.66
N ASP A 58 -17.52 12.89 6.39
CA ASP A 58 -18.15 14.16 6.82
C ASP A 58 -17.27 15.01 7.73
N GLU A 59 -16.28 14.40 8.42
CA GLU A 59 -15.30 15.11 9.25
C GLU A 59 -14.10 15.62 8.42
N PHE A 60 -13.99 15.23 7.16
CA PHE A 60 -12.87 15.64 6.30
C PHE A 60 -12.98 17.13 5.94
N ASP A 61 -11.93 17.87 6.23
CA ASP A 61 -11.77 19.26 5.85
C ASP A 61 -11.13 19.35 4.45
N GLU A 62 -11.91 19.73 3.45
CA GLU A 62 -11.48 19.84 2.05
C GLU A 62 -10.39 20.91 1.82
N GLN A 63 -10.13 21.78 2.77
CA GLN A 63 -9.02 22.73 2.70
C GLN A 63 -7.66 22.05 2.98
N ARG A 64 -7.68 20.78 3.39
CA ARG A 64 -6.48 19.98 3.69
C ARG A 64 -6.31 18.85 2.69
N PRO A 65 -5.06 18.42 2.42
CA PRO A 65 -4.81 17.26 1.57
C PRO A 65 -5.50 16.01 2.13
N PHE A 66 -6.35 15.37 1.33
CA PHE A 66 -7.05 14.13 1.73
C PHE A 66 -6.07 13.04 2.18
N LEU A 67 -4.94 12.87 1.47
CA LEU A 67 -3.93 11.88 1.85
C LEU A 67 -3.40 12.11 3.27
N ALA A 68 -3.18 13.36 3.70
CA ALA A 68 -2.71 13.65 5.06
C ALA A 68 -3.73 13.18 6.11
N TRP A 69 -5.02 13.41 5.88
CA TRP A 69 -6.09 12.94 6.74
C TRP A 69 -6.22 11.41 6.72
N ALA A 70 -6.14 10.77 5.55
CA ALA A 70 -6.19 9.32 5.43
C ALA A 70 -5.02 8.64 6.14
N LEU A 71 -3.80 9.20 6.05
CA LEU A 71 -2.63 8.70 6.75
C LEU A 71 -2.71 8.90 8.27
N TRP A 72 -3.34 9.97 8.74
CA TRP A 72 -3.63 10.15 10.16
C TRP A 72 -4.57 9.06 10.70
N LEU A 73 -5.61 8.70 9.94
CA LEU A 73 -6.48 7.57 10.28
C LEU A 73 -5.73 6.23 10.24
N ALA A 74 -4.89 6.02 9.22
CA ALA A 74 -4.06 4.82 9.10
C ALA A 74 -3.09 4.68 10.27
N LYS A 75 -2.43 5.78 10.70
CA LYS A 75 -1.57 5.80 11.89
C LYS A 75 -2.31 5.29 13.12
N SER A 76 -3.52 5.81 13.37
CA SER A 76 -4.33 5.38 14.51
C SER A 76 -4.59 3.87 14.47
N ARG A 77 -4.94 3.31 13.30
CA ARG A 77 -5.18 1.86 13.15
C ARG A 77 -3.93 1.02 13.34
N VAL A 78 -2.78 1.48 12.87
CA VAL A 78 -1.49 0.81 13.09
C VAL A 78 -1.13 0.79 14.59
N ILE A 79 -1.34 1.89 15.30
CA ILE A 79 -1.10 1.97 16.75
C ILE A 79 -2.02 0.99 17.49
N ASP A 80 -3.32 1.01 17.18
CA ASP A 80 -4.31 0.11 17.81
C ASP A 80 -3.98 -1.36 17.54
N PHE A 81 -3.55 -1.70 16.33
CA PHE A 81 -3.09 -3.05 15.98
C PHE A 81 -1.94 -3.53 16.86
N TYR A 82 -0.89 -2.72 17.06
CA TYR A 82 0.22 -3.11 17.91
C TYR A 82 -0.17 -3.17 19.40
N ARG A 83 -1.03 -2.29 19.86
CA ARG A 83 -1.56 -2.32 21.24
C ARG A 83 -2.35 -3.61 21.51
N SER A 84 -3.22 -4.02 20.59
CA SER A 84 -4.04 -5.23 20.74
C SER A 84 -3.22 -6.51 20.78
N GLN A 85 -2.05 -6.53 20.14
CA GLN A 85 -1.16 -7.69 20.10
C GLN A 85 -0.10 -7.72 21.21
N ASN A 86 -0.10 -6.78 22.18
CA ASN A 86 0.95 -6.62 23.20
C ASN A 86 2.39 -6.55 22.62
N ARG A 87 2.54 -6.07 21.39
CA ARG A 87 3.82 -6.04 20.65
C ARG A 87 4.47 -4.66 20.64
N HIS A 88 4.46 -3.94 21.77
CA HIS A 88 5.03 -2.60 21.88
C HIS A 88 6.51 -2.50 21.48
N GLN A 89 7.30 -3.57 21.65
CA GLN A 89 8.72 -3.60 21.27
C GLN A 89 8.97 -3.67 19.75
N GLN A 90 7.96 -4.02 18.95
CA GLN A 90 8.07 -4.11 17.48
C GLN A 90 7.49 -2.89 16.78
N PHE A 91 7.00 -1.95 17.55
CA PHE A 91 6.35 -0.74 17.06
C PHE A 91 7.39 0.32 16.66
N LEU A 92 7.25 0.86 15.45
CA LEU A 92 7.98 2.06 15.06
C LEU A 92 7.53 3.22 15.94
N SER A 93 8.46 4.09 16.39
CA SER A 93 8.07 5.25 17.19
C SER A 93 7.04 6.12 16.45
N GLU A 94 6.13 6.74 17.18
CA GLU A 94 5.10 7.60 16.58
C GLU A 94 5.72 8.71 15.74
N SER A 95 6.86 9.29 16.18
CA SER A 95 7.56 10.32 15.43
C SER A 95 8.12 9.80 14.09
N LEU A 96 8.50 8.53 14.01
CA LEU A 96 8.94 7.92 12.75
C LEU A 96 7.76 7.68 11.82
N LEU A 97 6.62 7.26 12.35
CA LEU A 97 5.39 7.12 11.59
C LEU A 97 4.91 8.47 11.04
N ASP A 98 5.04 9.56 11.80
CA ASP A 98 4.70 10.93 11.33
C ASP A 98 5.61 11.36 10.18
N LYS A 99 6.93 11.23 10.34
CA LYS A 99 7.89 11.55 9.27
C LYS A 99 7.65 10.73 8.00
N PHE A 100 7.25 9.48 8.17
CA PHE A 100 6.91 8.61 7.05
C PHE A 100 5.64 9.10 6.34
N ALA A 101 4.59 9.46 7.09
CA ALA A 101 3.38 10.04 6.53
C ALA A 101 3.67 11.34 5.77
N ASP A 102 4.43 12.26 6.34
CA ASP A 102 4.83 13.52 5.69
C ASP A 102 5.56 13.26 4.36
N THR A 103 6.48 12.28 4.35
CA THR A 103 7.21 11.89 3.14
C THR A 103 6.28 11.36 2.06
N LEU A 104 5.25 10.58 2.42
CA LEU A 104 4.27 10.05 1.49
C LEU A 104 3.38 11.16 0.91
N VAL A 105 2.94 12.11 1.74
CA VAL A 105 2.18 13.28 1.26
C VAL A 105 2.99 14.08 0.22
N GLN A 106 4.28 14.30 0.48
CA GLN A 106 5.16 15.03 -0.44
C GLN A 106 5.46 14.27 -1.74
N ARG A 107 5.33 12.94 -1.74
CA ARG A 107 5.70 12.07 -2.86
C ARG A 107 4.53 11.28 -3.46
N GLN A 108 3.31 11.68 -3.18
CA GLN A 108 2.10 10.95 -3.59
C GLN A 108 2.12 10.55 -5.07
N GLU A 109 2.38 11.50 -5.96
CA GLU A 109 2.41 11.26 -7.41
C GLU A 109 3.47 10.22 -7.82
N VAL A 110 4.67 10.32 -7.25
CA VAL A 110 5.76 9.36 -7.53
C VAL A 110 5.41 7.95 -7.08
N ILE A 111 4.70 7.81 -5.95
CA ILE A 111 4.28 6.51 -5.40
C ILE A 111 3.22 5.89 -6.30
N SER A 112 2.21 6.66 -6.72
CA SER A 112 1.16 6.18 -7.63
C SER A 112 1.76 5.67 -8.95
N ARG A 113 2.60 6.46 -9.60
CA ARG A 113 3.27 6.05 -10.85
C ARG A 113 4.10 4.77 -10.68
N ARG A 114 4.86 4.63 -9.59
CA ARG A 114 5.66 3.43 -9.32
C ARG A 114 4.79 2.20 -9.09
N HIS A 115 3.64 2.37 -8.44
CA HIS A 115 2.72 1.27 -8.21
C HIS A 115 2.08 0.78 -9.51
N GLU A 116 1.57 1.68 -10.35
CA GLU A 116 1.04 1.35 -11.67
C GLU A 116 2.08 0.64 -12.55
N ALA A 117 3.33 1.14 -12.51
CA ALA A 117 4.43 0.49 -13.21
C ALA A 117 4.71 -0.93 -12.68
N LEU A 118 4.65 -1.14 -11.34
CA LEU A 118 4.83 -2.46 -10.73
C LEU A 118 3.70 -3.43 -11.13
N GLU A 119 2.44 -3.03 -11.04
CA GLU A 119 1.30 -3.86 -11.45
C GLU A 119 1.44 -4.32 -12.91
N HIS A 120 1.68 -3.39 -13.81
CA HIS A 120 1.93 -3.70 -15.22
C HIS A 120 3.08 -4.67 -15.44
N CYS A 121 4.20 -4.51 -14.70
CA CYS A 121 5.35 -5.40 -14.81
C CYS A 121 5.08 -6.78 -14.20
N LEU A 122 4.28 -6.88 -13.15
CA LEU A 122 3.84 -8.16 -12.58
C LEU A 122 2.97 -8.95 -13.55
N GLU A 123 2.07 -8.28 -14.28
CA GLU A 123 1.23 -8.90 -15.31
C GLU A 123 2.05 -9.50 -16.46
N LYS A 124 3.17 -8.87 -16.80
CA LYS A 124 4.08 -9.34 -17.85
C LYS A 124 5.00 -10.48 -17.44
N LEU A 125 5.08 -10.80 -16.14
CA LEU A 125 5.89 -11.93 -15.69
C LEU A 125 5.33 -13.27 -16.21
N PRO A 126 6.22 -14.19 -16.61
CA PRO A 126 5.84 -15.60 -16.82
C PRO A 126 5.17 -16.18 -15.55
N ASP A 127 4.18 -17.04 -15.71
CA ASP A 127 3.38 -17.61 -14.60
C ASP A 127 4.24 -18.21 -13.49
N ARG A 128 5.32 -18.89 -13.84
CA ARG A 128 6.26 -19.48 -12.86
C ARG A 128 6.95 -18.42 -12.02
N SER A 129 7.33 -17.30 -12.61
CA SER A 129 7.96 -16.18 -11.92
C SER A 129 6.96 -15.44 -11.02
N ARG A 130 5.73 -15.25 -11.52
CA ARG A 130 4.62 -14.66 -10.77
C ARG A 130 4.26 -15.49 -9.55
N ALA A 131 4.21 -16.82 -9.70
CA ALA A 131 3.98 -17.74 -8.58
C ALA A 131 5.06 -17.64 -7.50
N LEU A 132 6.35 -17.51 -7.87
CA LEU A 132 7.45 -17.31 -6.91
C LEU A 132 7.29 -16.01 -6.10
N ILE A 133 6.89 -14.92 -6.74
CA ILE A 133 6.60 -13.65 -6.07
C ILE A 133 5.42 -13.82 -5.11
N ARG A 134 4.32 -14.46 -5.54
CA ARG A 134 3.18 -14.73 -4.69
C ARG A 134 3.57 -15.54 -3.46
N PHE A 135 4.23 -16.70 -3.64
CA PHE A 135 4.67 -17.54 -2.52
C PHE A 135 5.53 -16.78 -1.51
N LYS A 136 6.41 -15.88 -2.00
CA LYS A 136 7.32 -15.16 -1.11
C LYS A 136 6.68 -13.98 -0.39
N TYR A 137 5.77 -13.23 -1.06
CA TYR A 137 5.31 -11.93 -0.58
C TYR A 137 3.83 -11.89 -0.17
N GLN A 138 2.98 -12.75 -0.72
CA GLN A 138 1.59 -12.89 -0.31
C GLN A 138 1.40 -14.05 0.68
N ASP A 139 1.91 -15.23 0.31
CA ASP A 139 1.78 -16.43 1.12
C ASP A 139 2.87 -16.49 2.23
N GLU A 140 3.81 -15.55 2.25
CA GLU A 140 4.91 -15.35 3.22
C GLU A 140 5.77 -16.61 3.46
N LEU A 141 5.82 -17.53 2.49
CA LEU A 141 6.52 -18.79 2.63
C LEU A 141 8.04 -18.58 2.79
N ARG A 142 8.65 -19.40 3.64
CA ARG A 142 10.11 -19.48 3.74
C ARG A 142 10.68 -20.11 2.48
N ILE A 143 11.94 -19.81 2.17
CA ILE A 143 12.62 -20.31 0.97
C ILE A 143 12.57 -21.84 0.88
N GLU A 144 12.72 -22.51 2.03
CA GLU A 144 12.66 -23.98 2.16
C GLU A 144 11.28 -24.51 1.76
N GLN A 145 10.20 -23.87 2.22
CA GLN A 145 8.82 -24.25 1.90
C GLN A 145 8.49 -24.01 0.41
N ILE A 146 8.99 -22.90 -0.15
CA ILE A 146 8.88 -22.66 -1.59
C ILE A 146 9.59 -23.76 -2.38
N ALA A 147 10.82 -24.11 -1.97
CA ALA A 147 11.61 -25.13 -2.63
C ALA A 147 10.91 -26.51 -2.64
N GLU A 148 10.30 -26.91 -1.52
CA GLU A 148 9.48 -28.10 -1.40
C GLU A 148 8.26 -28.04 -2.33
N THR A 149 7.51 -26.92 -2.31
CA THR A 149 6.31 -26.72 -3.12
C THR A 149 6.57 -26.85 -4.61
N ILE A 150 7.69 -26.29 -5.10
CA ILE A 150 8.03 -26.32 -6.53
C ILE A 150 9.00 -27.46 -6.90
N ARG A 151 9.29 -28.39 -5.96
CA ARG A 151 10.22 -29.51 -6.14
C ARG A 151 11.60 -29.06 -6.64
N SER A 152 12.21 -28.11 -5.95
CA SER A 152 13.49 -27.49 -6.28
C SER A 152 14.40 -27.40 -5.06
N THR A 153 15.58 -26.78 -5.20
CA THR A 153 16.49 -26.53 -4.07
C THR A 153 16.34 -25.09 -3.56
N SER A 154 16.60 -24.85 -2.28
CA SER A 154 16.59 -23.51 -1.69
C SER A 154 17.56 -22.56 -2.42
N ALA A 155 18.71 -23.07 -2.89
CA ALA A 155 19.66 -22.28 -3.67
C ALA A 155 19.05 -21.83 -5.01
N SER A 156 18.38 -22.74 -5.74
CA SER A 156 17.68 -22.42 -6.99
C SER A 156 16.57 -21.40 -6.79
N VAL A 157 15.79 -21.52 -5.70
CA VAL A 157 14.73 -20.57 -5.36
C VAL A 157 15.31 -19.16 -5.11
N ARG A 158 16.41 -19.06 -4.35
CA ARG A 158 17.09 -17.76 -4.10
C ARG A 158 17.54 -17.10 -5.41
N VAL A 159 18.18 -17.86 -6.29
CA VAL A 159 18.64 -17.36 -7.59
C VAL A 159 17.44 -16.95 -8.47
N ALA A 160 16.38 -17.75 -8.50
CA ALA A 160 15.17 -17.43 -9.27
C ALA A 160 14.51 -16.14 -8.76
N LEU A 161 14.31 -16.01 -7.44
CA LEU A 161 13.76 -14.78 -6.84
C LEU A 161 14.64 -13.55 -7.11
N TYR A 162 15.96 -13.69 -7.06
CA TYR A 162 16.88 -12.62 -7.41
C TYR A 162 16.68 -12.15 -8.86
N ARG A 163 16.64 -13.10 -9.81
CA ARG A 163 16.43 -12.79 -11.24
C ARG A 163 15.07 -12.12 -11.49
N VAL A 164 14.02 -12.62 -10.85
CA VAL A 164 12.68 -12.04 -11.01
C VAL A 164 12.62 -10.61 -10.46
N ARG A 165 13.26 -10.35 -9.30
CA ARG A 165 13.31 -8.99 -8.74
C ARG A 165 14.07 -8.02 -9.65
N ASN A 166 15.19 -8.44 -10.22
CA ASN A 166 15.95 -7.59 -11.14
C ASN A 166 15.13 -7.32 -12.41
N ALA A 167 14.50 -8.33 -12.98
CA ALA A 167 13.62 -8.15 -14.15
C ALA A 167 12.45 -7.18 -13.87
N LEU A 168 11.86 -7.24 -12.67
CA LEU A 168 10.83 -6.29 -12.24
C LEU A 168 11.41 -4.88 -12.09
N ALA A 169 12.58 -4.73 -11.46
CA ALA A 169 13.23 -3.43 -11.30
C ALA A 169 13.53 -2.78 -12.64
N ASP A 170 14.11 -3.54 -13.58
CA ASP A 170 14.43 -3.06 -14.93
C ASP A 170 13.15 -2.66 -15.70
N CYS A 171 12.10 -3.48 -15.62
CA CYS A 171 10.81 -3.18 -16.25
C CYS A 171 10.18 -1.90 -15.68
N ILE A 172 10.16 -1.73 -14.35
CA ILE A 172 9.62 -0.54 -13.69
C ILE A 172 10.41 0.72 -14.11
N GLN A 173 11.74 0.66 -14.12
CA GLN A 173 12.57 1.78 -14.52
C GLN A 173 12.32 2.17 -15.99
N ALA A 174 12.25 1.20 -16.88
CA ALA A 174 11.97 1.45 -18.30
C ALA A 174 10.60 2.12 -18.51
N ARG A 175 9.57 1.67 -17.79
CA ARG A 175 8.23 2.25 -17.86
C ARG A 175 8.21 3.70 -17.35
N LEU A 176 8.79 3.95 -16.18
CA LEU A 176 8.85 5.30 -15.61
C LEU A 176 9.65 6.27 -16.48
N ALA A 177 10.69 5.79 -17.17
CA ALA A 177 11.45 6.59 -18.11
C ALA A 177 10.64 6.97 -19.36
N SER A 178 9.82 6.04 -19.89
CA SER A 178 8.96 6.32 -21.05
C SER A 178 7.88 7.36 -20.77
N GLU A 179 7.29 7.34 -19.54
CA GLU A 179 6.27 8.29 -19.12
C GLU A 179 6.82 9.72 -18.84
N SER A 180 8.13 9.85 -18.61
CA SER A 180 8.78 11.15 -18.40
C SER A 180 9.13 11.88 -19.69
N THR A 181 8.91 11.27 -20.86
CA THR A 181 9.31 11.79 -22.18
C THR A 181 8.11 12.29 -23.00
N GLU A 182 6.87 12.08 -22.52
CA GLU A 182 5.63 12.62 -23.08
C GLU A 182 5.21 13.92 -22.36
#